data_4714b13b0bb25fd9455435eb1813e752
#
_entry.id   4714b13b0bb25fd9455435eb1813e752
#
_cell.length_a   1.000
_cell.length_b   1.000
_cell.length_c   1.000
_cell.angle_alpha   90.00
_cell.angle_beta   90.00
_cell.angle_gamma   90.00
#
_symmetry.space_group_name_H-M   'P 1'
#
loop_
_entity.id
_entity.type
_entity.pdbx_description
1 polymer ?
#
loop_
_entity_poly.entity_id
_entity_poly.type
_entity_poly.pdbx_seq_one_letter_code
_entity_poly.pdbx_strand_id
1 'polypeptide(L)'
;MHTRLIYLTIAMLGSTAAPSSHDVPSPRRALPVRAATPPCGPGVDIKNTAAESRCFELRTYTVRAGSSADLLHARFRDHTIALFQKHGMTVVGFWQPVARLDQLVYILAYRDAAARDAAWAAFSADPEWVKTRTDMQVSVDVDNTFMVATNYSPLK
;
A
#
# COMPACT_ATOMS: atom_id res chain seq x y z
N MET A 1 -42.74 -87.57 -5.86
CA MET A 1 -43.41 -86.61 -4.96
C MET A 1 -42.55 -86.55 -3.72
N HIS A 2 -41.76 -85.53 -3.58
CA HIS A 2 -40.76 -85.46 -2.49
C HIS A 2 -40.97 -84.17 -1.74
N THR A 3 -41.53 -84.28 -0.54
CA THR A 3 -41.65 -83.18 0.42
C THR A 3 -40.34 -82.94 1.06
N ARG A 4 -39.77 -81.68 0.95
CA ARG A 4 -38.59 -81.28 1.68
C ARG A 4 -38.97 -80.33 2.81
N LEU A 5 -38.60 -80.76 3.99
CA LEU A 5 -38.73 -80.02 5.25
C LEU A 5 -37.70 -78.91 5.27
N ILE A 6 -38.08 -77.65 5.57
CA ILE A 6 -37.21 -76.53 5.74
C ILE A 6 -37.12 -76.23 7.24
N TYR A 7 -35.92 -76.33 7.78
CA TYR A 7 -35.61 -75.91 9.13
C TYR A 7 -35.40 -74.40 9.21
N LEU A 8 -36.17 -73.80 10.11
CA LEU A 8 -36.05 -72.37 10.40
C LEU A 8 -35.07 -72.17 11.57
N THR A 9 -33.91 -71.62 11.30
CA THR A 9 -32.95 -71.22 12.33
C THR A 9 -33.17 -69.76 12.69
N ILE A 10 -33.55 -69.50 13.94
CA ILE A 10 -33.68 -68.13 14.50
C ILE A 10 -32.29 -67.69 14.98
N ALA A 11 -31.73 -66.67 14.32
CA ALA A 11 -30.52 -66.02 14.78
C ALA A 11 -30.88 -64.84 15.68
N MET A 12 -30.49 -64.90 16.94
CA MET A 12 -30.55 -63.78 17.88
C MET A 12 -29.48 -62.75 17.51
N LEU A 13 -29.86 -61.56 17.03
CA LEU A 13 -28.97 -60.44 16.88
C LEU A 13 -28.83 -59.71 18.21
N GLY A 14 -27.69 -59.86 18.83
CA GLY A 14 -27.28 -58.99 19.94
C GLY A 14 -26.94 -57.58 19.44
N SER A 15 -27.69 -56.60 19.93
CA SER A 15 -27.47 -55.20 19.62
C SER A 15 -26.35 -54.65 20.53
N THR A 16 -25.13 -54.50 19.99
CA THR A 16 -24.08 -53.78 20.68
C THR A 16 -24.16 -52.30 20.29
N ALA A 17 -24.61 -51.46 21.22
CA ALA A 17 -24.56 -50.02 21.06
C ALA A 17 -23.09 -49.54 20.98
N ALA A 18 -22.71 -48.91 19.87
CA ALA A 18 -21.45 -48.24 19.75
C ALA A 18 -21.44 -46.96 20.60
N PRO A 19 -20.29 -46.62 21.25
CA PRO A 19 -20.20 -45.36 22.00
C PRO A 19 -20.23 -44.18 21.04
N SER A 20 -21.05 -43.18 21.39
CA SER A 20 -21.12 -41.89 20.71
C SER A 20 -19.76 -41.23 20.66
N SER A 21 -19.26 -41.00 19.48
CA SER A 21 -18.07 -40.15 19.25
C SER A 21 -18.39 -38.76 19.80
N HIS A 22 -17.68 -38.40 20.86
CA HIS A 22 -17.68 -37.03 21.37
C HIS A 22 -17.22 -36.12 20.24
N ASP A 23 -18.07 -35.14 19.87
CA ASP A 23 -17.75 -34.04 18.96
C ASP A 23 -16.57 -33.27 19.54
N VAL A 24 -15.38 -33.60 19.06
CA VAL A 24 -14.20 -32.74 19.31
C VAL A 24 -14.37 -31.50 18.43
N PRO A 25 -14.55 -30.31 19.02
CA PRO A 25 -14.69 -29.10 18.22
C PRO A 25 -13.42 -28.95 17.37
N SER A 26 -13.61 -29.00 16.07
CA SER A 26 -12.53 -28.77 15.10
C SER A 26 -11.82 -27.44 15.42
N PRO A 27 -10.49 -27.40 15.53
CA PRO A 27 -9.79 -26.16 15.81
C PRO A 27 -10.19 -25.15 14.73
N ARG A 28 -10.84 -24.08 15.12
CA ARG A 28 -11.16 -22.95 14.22
C ARG A 28 -9.87 -22.57 13.54
N ARG A 29 -9.79 -22.85 12.24
CA ARG A 29 -8.69 -22.43 11.41
C ARG A 29 -8.57 -20.92 11.55
N ALA A 30 -7.57 -20.47 12.31
CA ALA A 30 -7.26 -19.06 12.42
C ALA A 30 -7.08 -18.53 11.01
N LEU A 31 -7.91 -17.57 10.62
CA LEU A 31 -7.72 -16.86 9.36
C LEU A 31 -6.31 -16.31 9.39
N PRO A 32 -5.54 -16.42 8.29
CA PRO A 32 -4.21 -15.84 8.25
C PRO A 32 -4.36 -14.35 8.58
N VAL A 33 -3.76 -13.92 9.68
CA VAL A 33 -3.59 -12.50 9.98
C VAL A 33 -2.82 -11.96 8.78
N ARG A 34 -3.53 -11.24 7.92
CA ARG A 34 -2.90 -10.56 6.79
C ARG A 34 -1.85 -9.66 7.40
N ALA A 35 -0.57 -9.99 7.19
CA ALA A 35 0.52 -9.13 7.63
C ALA A 35 0.18 -7.72 7.13
N ALA A 36 0.07 -6.78 8.06
CA ALA A 36 -0.19 -5.40 7.69
C ALA A 36 0.90 -4.99 6.70
N THR A 37 0.48 -4.66 5.48
CA THR A 37 1.42 -4.14 4.48
C THR A 37 2.00 -2.86 5.09
N PRO A 38 3.32 -2.72 5.16
CA PRO A 38 3.91 -1.50 5.68
C PRO A 38 3.30 -0.30 4.96
N PRO A 39 3.04 0.79 5.62
CA PRO A 39 2.38 1.94 5.02
C PRO A 39 3.16 2.51 3.83
N CYS A 40 4.44 2.16 3.69
CA CYS A 40 5.30 2.69 2.63
C CYS A 40 6.36 1.65 2.23
N GLY A 41 6.24 1.13 1.05
CA GLY A 41 7.24 0.23 0.46
C GLY A 41 7.18 -1.24 0.89
N PRO A 42 8.08 -2.09 0.37
CA PRO A 42 8.14 -3.49 0.71
C PRO A 42 8.48 -3.70 2.18
N GLY A 43 7.82 -4.68 2.81
CA GLY A 43 7.88 -4.97 4.22
C GLY A 43 9.29 -5.18 4.77
N VAL A 44 9.85 -4.12 5.30
CA VAL A 44 11.03 -4.17 6.16
C VAL A 44 10.50 -4.04 7.58
N ASP A 45 10.99 -4.89 8.48
CA ASP A 45 10.71 -4.73 9.91
C ASP A 45 11.45 -3.48 10.42
N ILE A 46 10.75 -2.35 10.37
CA ILE A 46 11.31 -1.06 10.78
C ILE A 46 10.93 -0.83 12.24
N LYS A 47 11.94 -0.79 13.10
CA LYS A 47 11.76 -0.51 14.54
C LYS A 47 11.43 0.97 14.78
N ASN A 48 10.78 1.25 15.91
CA ASN A 48 10.44 2.60 16.36
C ASN A 48 9.51 3.38 15.41
N THR A 49 8.65 2.69 14.67
CA THR A 49 7.66 3.31 13.81
C THR A 49 6.32 3.49 14.51
N ALA A 50 5.56 4.50 14.12
CA ALA A 50 4.18 4.67 14.55
C ALA A 50 3.28 3.68 13.80
N ALA A 51 2.41 2.98 14.53
CA ALA A 51 1.47 2.02 13.94
C ALA A 51 0.48 2.70 12.96
N GLU A 52 0.15 3.96 13.24
CA GLU A 52 -0.76 4.81 12.45
C GLU A 52 -0.04 5.67 11.41
N SER A 53 1.27 5.42 11.16
CA SER A 53 2.03 6.22 10.21
C SER A 53 1.43 6.15 8.82
N ARG A 54 1.32 7.32 8.20
CA ARG A 54 1.12 7.44 6.75
C ARG A 54 2.39 7.05 5.99
N CYS A 55 2.25 6.85 4.69
CA CYS A 55 3.37 6.75 3.77
C CYS A 55 3.84 8.15 3.39
N PHE A 56 5.09 8.46 3.64
CA PHE A 56 5.72 9.71 3.23
C PHE A 56 6.72 9.45 2.10
N GLU A 57 6.75 10.36 1.14
CA GLU A 57 7.68 10.32 0.03
C GLU A 57 8.43 11.65 -0.03
N LEU A 58 9.72 11.62 0.33
CA LEU A 58 10.64 12.72 0.11
C LEU A 58 11.14 12.65 -1.33
N ARG A 59 11.00 13.74 -2.06
CA ARG A 59 11.50 13.85 -3.43
C ARG A 59 12.48 15.01 -3.54
N THR A 60 13.64 14.72 -4.10
CA THR A 60 14.64 15.74 -4.45
C THR A 60 14.74 15.81 -5.96
N TYR A 61 14.39 16.95 -6.50
CA TYR A 61 14.59 17.28 -7.91
C TYR A 61 15.87 18.07 -8.07
N THR A 62 16.75 17.61 -8.96
CA THR A 62 17.94 18.37 -9.36
C THR A 62 17.78 18.78 -10.82
N VAL A 63 17.76 20.07 -11.10
CA VAL A 63 17.61 20.61 -12.44
C VAL A 63 18.90 20.35 -13.22
N ARG A 64 18.78 19.75 -14.40
CA ARG A 64 19.91 19.45 -15.26
C ARG A 64 20.44 20.70 -15.93
N ALA A 65 21.73 20.70 -16.27
CA ALA A 65 22.35 21.76 -17.05
C ALA A 65 21.57 22.06 -18.33
N GLY A 66 21.39 23.35 -18.61
CA GLY A 66 20.59 23.81 -19.77
C GLY A 66 19.08 23.88 -19.52
N SER A 67 18.60 23.50 -18.33
CA SER A 67 17.21 23.66 -17.90
C SER A 67 17.07 24.76 -16.84
N SER A 68 15.86 25.21 -16.56
CA SER A 68 15.59 26.35 -15.68
C SER A 68 14.98 25.93 -14.35
N ALA A 69 15.63 26.30 -13.23
CA ALA A 69 15.08 26.14 -11.89
C ALA A 69 13.84 27.05 -11.67
N ASP A 70 13.88 28.28 -12.18
CA ASP A 70 12.73 29.19 -12.08
C ASP A 70 11.48 28.64 -12.78
N LEU A 71 11.67 28.01 -13.94
CA LEU A 71 10.59 27.35 -14.65
C LEU A 71 10.05 26.13 -13.89
N LEU A 72 10.94 25.38 -13.21
CA LEU A 72 10.52 24.31 -12.31
C LEU A 72 9.62 24.84 -11.18
N HIS A 73 10.06 25.90 -10.51
CA HIS A 73 9.30 26.53 -9.43
C HIS A 73 7.96 27.08 -9.93
N ALA A 74 7.92 27.74 -11.08
CA ALA A 74 6.69 28.23 -11.70
C ALA A 74 5.72 27.07 -11.98
N ARG A 75 6.20 25.98 -12.62
CA ARG A 75 5.40 24.79 -12.90
C ARG A 75 4.80 24.18 -11.63
N PHE A 76 5.57 24.12 -10.53
CA PHE A 76 5.05 23.60 -9.26
C PHE A 76 3.98 24.51 -8.67
N ARG A 77 4.29 25.81 -8.55
CA ARG A 77 3.39 26.81 -7.93
C ARG A 77 2.06 26.95 -8.69
N ASP A 78 2.14 27.01 -10.00
CA ASP A 78 1.02 27.43 -10.84
C ASP A 78 0.18 26.22 -11.31
N HIS A 79 0.71 24.99 -11.27
CA HIS A 79 0.04 23.80 -11.80
C HIS A 79 0.17 22.57 -10.90
N THR A 80 1.40 22.13 -10.58
CA THR A 80 1.64 20.79 -10.04
C THR A 80 1.01 20.60 -8.66
N ILE A 81 1.03 21.62 -7.80
CA ILE A 81 0.47 21.55 -6.44
C ILE A 81 -1.04 21.29 -6.49
N ALA A 82 -1.77 22.01 -7.33
CA ALA A 82 -3.21 21.80 -7.50
C ALA A 82 -3.53 20.39 -8.02
N LEU A 83 -2.72 19.90 -8.96
CA LEU A 83 -2.86 18.55 -9.51
C LEU A 83 -2.53 17.47 -8.46
N PHE A 84 -1.54 17.65 -7.61
CA PHE A 84 -1.29 16.75 -6.49
C PHE A 84 -2.50 16.64 -5.57
N GLN A 85 -3.09 17.77 -5.19
CA GLN A 85 -4.29 17.81 -4.35
C GLN A 85 -5.49 17.14 -5.04
N LYS A 86 -5.70 17.41 -6.34
CA LYS A 86 -6.75 16.81 -7.16
C LYS A 86 -6.68 15.27 -7.14
N HIS A 87 -5.47 14.70 -7.13
CA HIS A 87 -5.24 13.26 -7.12
C HIS A 87 -4.99 12.68 -5.72
N GLY A 88 -5.37 13.40 -4.66
CA GLY A 88 -5.33 12.89 -3.29
C GLY A 88 -3.94 12.80 -2.66
N MET A 89 -2.94 13.46 -3.23
CA MET A 89 -1.63 13.59 -2.63
C MET A 89 -1.63 14.72 -1.60
N THR A 90 -1.29 14.41 -0.35
CA THR A 90 -1.16 15.44 0.69
C THR A 90 0.22 16.08 0.60
N VAL A 91 0.26 17.36 0.31
CA VAL A 91 1.52 18.14 0.33
C VAL A 91 1.88 18.44 1.78
N VAL A 92 3.06 18.00 2.22
CA VAL A 92 3.62 18.35 3.54
C VAL A 92 4.36 19.68 3.46
N GLY A 93 5.18 19.87 2.43
CA GLY A 93 5.89 21.12 2.19
C GLY A 93 6.89 21.04 1.06
N PHE A 94 7.43 22.21 0.71
CA PHE A 94 8.47 22.40 -0.29
C PHE A 94 9.62 23.19 0.31
N TRP A 95 10.85 22.83 -0.04
CA TRP A 95 12.06 23.50 0.45
C TRP A 95 13.04 23.74 -0.69
N GLN A 96 13.67 24.89 -0.65
CA GLN A 96 14.81 25.24 -1.48
C GLN A 96 16.08 25.07 -0.64
N PRO A 97 16.98 24.09 -0.96
CA PRO A 97 18.25 23.99 -0.27
C PRO A 97 19.11 25.25 -0.51
N VAL A 98 19.60 25.84 0.57
CA VAL A 98 20.35 27.13 0.48
C VAL A 98 21.67 26.99 -0.27
N ALA A 99 22.29 25.81 -0.28
CA ALA A 99 23.57 25.56 -0.97
C ALA A 99 23.39 24.96 -2.38
N ARG A 100 22.15 24.67 -2.81
CA ARG A 100 21.85 24.02 -4.09
C ARG A 100 20.63 24.67 -4.73
N LEU A 101 20.86 25.79 -5.41
CA LEU A 101 19.80 26.55 -6.08
C LEU A 101 19.19 25.83 -7.29
N ASP A 102 19.83 24.76 -7.75
CA ASP A 102 19.37 23.85 -8.78
C ASP A 102 18.45 22.74 -8.26
N GLN A 103 18.15 22.72 -6.95
CA GLN A 103 17.32 21.68 -6.34
C GLN A 103 16.00 22.22 -5.80
N LEU A 104 14.98 21.36 -5.88
CA LEU A 104 13.73 21.51 -5.17
C LEU A 104 13.49 20.23 -4.37
N VAL A 105 13.27 20.36 -3.06
CA VAL A 105 12.95 19.25 -2.15
C VAL A 105 11.51 19.39 -1.70
N TYR A 106 10.76 18.30 -1.70
CA TYR A 106 9.40 18.31 -1.18
C TYR A 106 9.00 16.96 -0.59
N ILE A 107 7.99 16.98 0.27
CA ILE A 107 7.44 15.78 0.89
C ILE A 107 5.94 15.70 0.58
N LEU A 108 5.54 14.54 0.09
CA LEU A 108 4.16 14.13 -0.05
C LEU A 108 3.82 13.07 0.98
N ALA A 109 2.55 13.03 1.39
CA ALA A 109 2.04 12.00 2.28
C ALA A 109 0.79 11.36 1.69
N TYR A 110 0.68 10.04 1.89
CA TYR A 110 -0.42 9.20 1.42
C TYR A 110 -0.91 8.33 2.57
N ARG A 111 -2.13 7.85 2.50
CA ARG A 111 -2.65 6.92 3.51
C ARG A 111 -1.79 5.66 3.64
N ASP A 112 -1.39 5.10 2.50
CA ASP A 112 -0.59 3.87 2.38
C ASP A 112 0.09 3.81 1.00
N ALA A 113 0.89 2.77 0.76
CA ALA A 113 1.59 2.57 -0.51
C ALA A 113 0.64 2.40 -1.70
N ALA A 114 -0.49 1.70 -1.53
CA ALA A 114 -1.46 1.50 -2.60
C ALA A 114 -2.14 2.82 -3.00
N ALA A 115 -2.48 3.67 -2.03
CA ALA A 115 -3.00 5.00 -2.28
C ALA A 115 -1.97 5.88 -3.01
N ARG A 116 -0.70 5.78 -2.64
CA ARG A 116 0.41 6.47 -3.35
C ARG A 116 0.47 6.05 -4.82
N ASP A 117 0.48 4.74 -5.09
CA ASP A 117 0.61 4.22 -6.46
C ASP A 117 -0.58 4.61 -7.33
N ALA A 118 -1.80 4.53 -6.78
CA ALA A 118 -3.01 4.98 -7.47
C ALA A 118 -2.99 6.48 -7.78
N ALA A 119 -2.55 7.31 -6.82
CA ALA A 119 -2.45 8.75 -6.98
C ALA A 119 -1.44 9.14 -8.07
N TRP A 120 -0.27 8.52 -8.10
CA TRP A 120 0.72 8.76 -9.15
C TRP A 120 0.27 8.29 -10.53
N ALA A 121 -0.41 7.15 -10.61
CA ALA A 121 -0.98 6.68 -11.88
C ALA A 121 -2.02 7.67 -12.42
N ALA A 122 -2.95 8.14 -11.57
CA ALA A 122 -3.98 9.11 -11.95
C ALA A 122 -3.37 10.47 -12.33
N PHE A 123 -2.42 10.97 -11.54
CA PHE A 123 -1.70 12.22 -11.84
C PHE A 123 -0.96 12.14 -13.18
N SER A 124 -0.25 11.04 -13.43
CA SER A 124 0.54 10.88 -14.66
C SER A 124 -0.31 10.81 -15.92
N ALA A 125 -1.55 10.31 -15.80
CA ALA A 125 -2.52 10.21 -16.87
C ALA A 125 -3.39 11.46 -17.05
N ASP A 126 -3.31 12.43 -16.13
CA ASP A 126 -4.12 13.63 -16.17
C ASP A 126 -3.78 14.50 -17.41
N PRO A 127 -4.77 14.83 -18.26
CA PRO A 127 -4.53 15.64 -19.46
C PRO A 127 -3.90 17.01 -19.15
N GLU A 128 -4.26 17.62 -18.03
CA GLU A 128 -3.69 18.89 -17.61
C GLU A 128 -2.20 18.74 -17.26
N TRP A 129 -1.83 17.65 -16.55
CA TRP A 129 -0.42 17.34 -16.30
C TRP A 129 0.34 17.08 -17.58
N VAL A 130 -0.22 16.29 -18.51
CA VAL A 130 0.41 15.97 -19.79
C VAL A 130 0.68 17.25 -20.58
N LYS A 131 -0.31 18.16 -20.64
CA LYS A 131 -0.17 19.47 -21.28
C LYS A 131 0.90 20.32 -20.58
N THR A 132 0.81 20.47 -19.27
CA THR A 132 1.76 21.28 -18.47
C THR A 132 3.20 20.80 -18.65
N ARG A 133 3.42 19.48 -18.59
CA ARG A 133 4.74 18.89 -18.80
C ARG A 133 5.30 19.16 -20.20
N THR A 134 4.43 19.22 -21.20
CA THR A 134 4.81 19.51 -22.59
C THR A 134 5.14 21.00 -22.78
N ASP A 135 4.33 21.87 -22.23
CA ASP A 135 4.48 23.33 -22.40
C ASP A 135 5.61 23.90 -21.52
N MET A 136 5.78 23.36 -20.33
CA MET A 136 6.78 23.81 -19.37
C MET A 136 7.86 22.72 -19.16
N GLN A 137 8.62 22.45 -20.22
CA GLN A 137 9.66 21.42 -20.19
C GLN A 137 10.81 21.79 -19.28
N VAL A 138 11.02 20.97 -18.24
CA VAL A 138 12.16 21.08 -17.35
C VAL A 138 12.80 19.70 -17.18
N SER A 139 14.06 19.58 -17.53
CA SER A 139 14.84 18.37 -17.33
C SER A 139 15.36 18.31 -15.91
N VAL A 140 15.01 17.23 -15.19
CA VAL A 140 15.42 17.01 -13.80
C VAL A 140 15.88 15.58 -13.59
N ASP A 141 16.79 15.39 -12.66
CA ASP A 141 17.04 14.12 -11.99
C ASP A 141 16.17 14.07 -10.74
N VAL A 142 15.60 12.90 -10.43
CA VAL A 142 14.67 12.74 -9.33
C VAL A 142 15.13 11.62 -8.41
N ASP A 143 15.42 11.97 -7.16
CA ASP A 143 15.67 11.01 -6.09
C ASP A 143 14.44 10.89 -5.20
N ASN A 144 14.05 9.66 -4.87
CA ASN A 144 12.92 9.37 -3.99
C ASN A 144 13.37 8.60 -2.77
N THR A 145 12.93 9.05 -1.59
CA THR A 145 13.10 8.32 -0.33
C THR A 145 11.73 8.08 0.29
N PHE A 146 11.39 6.83 0.52
CA PHE A 146 10.17 6.46 1.25
C PHE A 146 10.44 6.43 2.75
N MET A 147 9.49 6.96 3.51
CA MET A 147 9.60 7.10 4.95
C MET A 147 8.30 6.73 5.64
N VAL A 148 8.43 6.18 6.84
CA VAL A 148 7.35 6.05 7.82
C VAL A 148 7.70 6.91 9.03
N ALA A 149 6.68 7.44 9.69
CA ALA A 149 6.90 8.24 10.89
C ALA A 149 7.39 7.37 12.04
N THR A 150 8.33 7.88 12.81
CA THR A 150 8.70 7.26 14.07
C THR A 150 7.59 7.42 15.11
N ASN A 151 7.55 6.55 16.13
CA ASN A 151 6.54 6.61 17.18
C ASN A 151 6.59 7.89 18.03
N TYR A 152 7.67 8.65 17.97
CA TYR A 152 7.86 9.96 18.61
C TYR A 152 7.76 11.15 17.64
N SER A 153 7.44 10.91 16.34
CA SER A 153 7.23 11.98 15.37
C SER A 153 5.93 12.73 15.64
N PRO A 154 5.90 14.06 15.52
CA PRO A 154 4.66 14.83 15.58
C PRO A 154 3.80 14.66 14.32
N LEU A 155 4.39 14.28 13.19
CA LEU A 155 3.69 13.95 11.94
C LEU A 155 3.62 12.42 11.78
N LYS A 156 2.42 11.93 11.56
CA LYS A 156 2.15 10.49 11.39
C LYS A 156 1.24 10.21 10.20
#